data_d41e5408d1e900b2af6af4b1575fe2ba
#
_entry.id   d41e5408d1e900b2af6af4b1575fe2ba
#
_cell.length_a   1.000
_cell.length_b   1.000
_cell.length_c   1.000
_cell.angle_alpha   90.00
_cell.angle_beta   90.00
_cell.angle_gamma   90.00
#
_symmetry.space_group_name_H-M   'P 1'
#
loop_
_entity.id
_entity.type
_entity.pdbx_description
1 polymer ?
#
loop_
_entity_poly.entity_id
_entity_poly.type
_entity_poly.pdbx_seq_one_letter_code
_entity_poly.pdbx_strand_id
1 'polypeptide(L)'
;LRLVFTDGGFNLGRLNFTFNRDLDYNPPISNAGDDLLVILPNNSATLDGSLSSDLDSDVLNFQWTQVYGPNTADISSPFSQLTEVHGLIEGTYKFKLNVDDISHSSIDYVYVFVSNSENFSPSVSLNTSNLSSSYYYGSSIELTATASDIDGTIERVEFYDNNNLIVELNEEPYSHVWDNISLGMHI
;
A
#
# COMPACT_ATOMS: atom_id res chain seq x y z
N LEU A 1 -34.67 40.75 -4.11
CA LEU A 1 -34.20 42.11 -3.85
C LEU A 1 -35.44 43.02 -3.66
N ARG A 2 -35.56 43.68 -2.52
CA ARG A 2 -36.62 44.67 -2.24
C ARG A 2 -36.00 46.04 -2.19
N LEU A 3 -36.34 46.88 -3.15
CA LEU A 3 -36.02 48.32 -3.11
C LEU A 3 -37.19 49.05 -2.49
N VAL A 4 -36.94 49.77 -1.39
CA VAL A 4 -37.92 50.61 -0.72
C VAL A 4 -37.49 52.05 -0.89
N PHE A 5 -38.28 52.86 -1.58
CA PHE A 5 -38.07 54.32 -1.67
C PHE A 5 -39.04 54.98 -0.70
N THR A 6 -38.47 55.71 0.26
CA THR A 6 -39.18 56.54 1.19
C THR A 6 -38.86 57.98 0.88
N ASP A 7 -39.86 58.65 0.31
CA ASP A 7 -39.95 60.11 0.15
C ASP A 7 -39.08 60.83 -0.89
N GLY A 8 -39.75 61.69 -1.69
CA GLY A 8 -39.14 62.72 -2.52
C GLY A 8 -38.84 62.23 -3.96
N GLY A 9 -39.50 62.82 -4.93
CA GLY A 9 -39.44 62.42 -6.33
C GLY A 9 -38.05 62.34 -6.92
N PHE A 10 -37.58 61.14 -7.08
CA PHE A 10 -36.42 60.85 -7.89
C PHE A 10 -36.84 60.55 -9.32
N ASN A 11 -36.28 61.27 -10.23
CA ASN A 11 -36.34 60.86 -11.62
C ASN A 11 -35.14 59.94 -11.88
N LEU A 12 -35.28 58.66 -11.62
CA LEU A 12 -34.28 57.63 -11.97
C LEU A 12 -34.36 57.41 -13.46
N GLY A 13 -33.55 58.10 -14.22
CA GLY A 13 -33.51 57.96 -15.67
C GLY A 13 -33.15 56.54 -16.16
N ARG A 14 -32.41 55.77 -15.42
CA ARG A 14 -32.10 54.36 -15.71
C ARG A 14 -31.41 53.69 -14.51
N LEU A 15 -31.97 52.59 -14.03
CA LEU A 15 -31.30 51.62 -13.16
C LEU A 15 -30.73 50.50 -14.04
N ASN A 16 -29.42 50.48 -14.19
CA ASN A 16 -28.74 49.33 -14.81
C ASN A 16 -28.36 48.36 -13.71
N PHE A 17 -29.04 47.23 -13.68
CA PHE A 17 -28.57 46.11 -12.90
C PHE A 17 -27.65 45.30 -13.82
N THR A 18 -26.34 45.42 -13.58
CA THR A 18 -25.41 44.42 -14.08
C THR A 18 -25.43 43.29 -13.09
N PHE A 19 -26.07 42.21 -13.45
CA PHE A 19 -25.71 40.94 -12.82
C PHE A 19 -24.32 40.61 -13.25
N ASN A 20 -23.35 40.75 -12.35
CA ASN A 20 -22.07 40.17 -12.58
C ASN A 20 -22.30 38.66 -12.55
N ARG A 21 -22.28 38.02 -13.70
CA ARG A 21 -22.37 36.55 -13.83
C ARG A 21 -21.05 35.87 -13.42
N ASP A 22 -20.08 36.68 -13.06
CA ASP A 22 -18.83 36.24 -12.44
C ASP A 22 -18.98 36.11 -10.90
N LEU A 23 -20.11 35.64 -10.41
CA LEU A 23 -20.15 34.96 -9.15
C LEU A 23 -19.53 33.61 -9.40
N ASP A 24 -18.26 33.60 -9.17
CA ASP A 24 -17.31 32.52 -9.01
C ASP A 24 -17.98 31.13 -9.03
N TYR A 25 -18.32 30.68 -10.22
CA TYR A 25 -18.82 29.34 -10.46
C TYR A 25 -17.62 28.46 -10.76
N ASN A 26 -16.81 28.25 -9.73
CA ASN A 26 -15.65 27.38 -9.85
C ASN A 26 -16.11 25.93 -9.69
N PRO A 27 -15.72 25.03 -10.62
CA PRO A 27 -15.99 23.62 -10.39
C PRO A 27 -15.16 23.09 -9.24
N PRO A 28 -15.65 22.11 -8.49
CA PRO A 28 -14.88 21.47 -7.45
C PRO A 28 -13.61 20.83 -8.01
N ILE A 29 -12.61 20.69 -7.19
CA ILE A 29 -11.37 19.99 -7.48
C ILE A 29 -11.42 18.65 -6.74
N SER A 30 -11.58 17.56 -7.48
CA SER A 30 -11.51 16.21 -6.93
C SER A 30 -10.06 15.86 -6.61
N ASN A 31 -9.85 15.23 -5.47
CA ASN A 31 -8.58 14.61 -5.08
C ASN A 31 -8.89 13.26 -4.44
N ALA A 32 -8.53 12.18 -5.12
CA ALA A 32 -8.78 10.80 -4.69
C ALA A 32 -7.66 10.25 -3.79
N GLY A 33 -6.68 11.09 -3.43
CA GLY A 33 -5.51 10.70 -2.65
C GLY A 33 -4.44 10.00 -3.50
N ASP A 34 -3.36 9.60 -2.83
CA ASP A 34 -2.25 8.87 -3.45
C ASP A 34 -2.61 7.41 -3.69
N ASP A 35 -1.93 6.78 -4.65
CA ASP A 35 -2.06 5.35 -4.92
C ASP A 35 -1.66 4.50 -3.71
N LEU A 36 -2.37 3.39 -3.49
CA LEU A 36 -2.26 2.56 -2.30
C LEU A 36 -1.64 1.20 -2.62
N LEU A 37 -0.83 0.70 -1.68
CA LEU A 37 -0.34 -0.67 -1.68
C LEU A 37 -0.96 -1.45 -0.53
N VAL A 38 -1.55 -2.60 -0.85
CA VAL A 38 -2.12 -3.54 0.11
C VAL A 38 -1.38 -4.87 0.00
N ILE A 39 -0.88 -5.36 1.11
CA ILE A 39 -0.18 -6.65 1.18
C ILE A 39 -1.11 -7.67 1.85
N LEU A 40 -1.41 -8.75 1.13
CA LEU A 40 -2.19 -9.86 1.68
C LEU A 40 -1.43 -10.53 2.85
N PRO A 41 -2.12 -11.03 3.88
CA PRO A 41 -3.56 -11.31 3.92
C PRO A 41 -4.46 -10.12 4.23
N ASN A 42 -3.91 -8.91 4.40
CA ASN A 42 -4.74 -7.72 4.52
C ASN A 42 -5.44 -7.46 3.18
N ASN A 43 -6.77 -7.39 3.17
CA ASN A 43 -7.56 -7.32 1.94
C ASN A 43 -8.52 -6.13 1.90
N SER A 44 -8.14 -5.07 2.59
CA SER A 44 -8.90 -3.81 2.63
C SER A 44 -8.00 -2.60 2.46
N ALA A 45 -8.58 -1.50 2.00
CA ALA A 45 -7.93 -0.21 1.87
C ALA A 45 -8.91 0.92 2.20
N THR A 46 -8.38 2.06 2.64
CA THR A 46 -9.16 3.27 2.86
C THR A 46 -8.96 4.22 1.69
N LEU A 47 -10.05 4.58 1.03
CA LEU A 47 -10.07 5.62 0.00
C LEU A 47 -10.37 6.96 0.67
N ASP A 48 -9.56 7.96 0.40
CA ASP A 48 -9.63 9.27 1.06
C ASP A 48 -9.76 10.41 0.04
N GLY A 49 -10.96 11.00 -0.01
CA GLY A 49 -11.27 12.17 -0.83
C GLY A 49 -11.18 13.50 -0.06
N SER A 50 -10.62 13.51 1.14
CA SER A 50 -10.64 14.67 2.05
C SER A 50 -9.86 15.90 1.56
N LEU A 51 -8.98 15.72 0.58
CA LEU A 51 -8.23 16.81 -0.04
C LEU A 51 -8.98 17.45 -1.21
N SER A 52 -10.18 16.95 -1.54
CA SER A 52 -11.05 17.62 -2.50
C SER A 52 -11.52 18.98 -1.96
N SER A 53 -11.59 19.96 -2.83
CA SER A 53 -11.89 21.33 -2.43
C SER A 53 -12.77 22.05 -3.46
N ASP A 54 -13.41 23.09 -3.00
CA ASP A 54 -14.12 24.06 -3.83
C ASP A 54 -13.67 25.46 -3.49
N LEU A 55 -13.42 26.28 -4.52
CA LEU A 55 -12.93 27.65 -4.31
C LEU A 55 -14.01 28.58 -3.76
N ASP A 56 -15.27 28.29 -4.08
CA ASP A 56 -16.44 29.06 -3.64
C ASP A 56 -16.91 28.62 -2.26
N SER A 57 -16.30 27.55 -1.73
CA SER A 57 -16.67 26.91 -0.45
C SER A 57 -18.08 26.30 -0.48
N ASP A 58 -18.50 25.82 -1.64
CA ASP A 58 -19.75 25.09 -1.77
C ASP A 58 -19.71 23.72 -1.09
N VAL A 59 -20.88 23.19 -0.81
CA VAL A 59 -21.02 21.88 -0.19
C VAL A 59 -20.70 20.80 -1.21
N LEU A 60 -19.69 20.00 -0.94
CA LEU A 60 -19.25 18.91 -1.79
C LEU A 60 -20.00 17.61 -1.49
N ASN A 61 -20.45 16.94 -2.56
CA ASN A 61 -20.95 15.58 -2.54
C ASN A 61 -19.89 14.66 -3.17
N PHE A 62 -19.74 13.47 -2.60
CA PHE A 62 -18.74 12.49 -3.00
C PHE A 62 -19.42 11.25 -3.57
N GLN A 63 -18.79 10.62 -4.56
CA GLN A 63 -19.20 9.32 -5.06
C GLN A 63 -18.00 8.50 -5.52
N TRP A 64 -17.77 7.41 -4.84
CA TRP A 64 -16.76 6.41 -5.19
C TRP A 64 -17.36 5.31 -6.04
N THR A 65 -16.65 4.90 -7.08
CA THR A 65 -17.00 3.77 -7.93
C THR A 65 -15.76 2.99 -8.34
N GLN A 66 -15.87 1.68 -8.34
CA GLN A 66 -14.81 0.84 -8.93
C GLN A 66 -14.90 0.93 -10.46
N VAL A 67 -13.77 1.22 -11.12
CA VAL A 67 -13.66 1.29 -12.58
C VAL A 67 -13.27 -0.06 -13.16
N TYR A 68 -12.26 -0.69 -12.55
CA TYR A 68 -11.86 -2.06 -12.85
C TYR A 68 -11.15 -2.70 -11.64
N GLY A 69 -10.95 -4.00 -11.71
CA GLY A 69 -10.21 -4.80 -10.72
C GLY A 69 -10.39 -6.29 -11.02
N PRO A 70 -9.59 -7.14 -10.36
CA PRO A 70 -9.69 -8.60 -10.54
C PRO A 70 -11.03 -9.18 -10.09
N ASN A 71 -11.69 -8.53 -9.14
CA ASN A 71 -13.05 -8.84 -8.68
C ASN A 71 -13.79 -7.53 -8.37
N THR A 72 -15.07 -7.65 -7.98
CA THR A 72 -15.85 -6.51 -7.45
C THR A 72 -15.54 -6.39 -5.96
N ALA A 73 -14.95 -5.28 -5.56
CA ALA A 73 -14.70 -4.92 -4.18
C ALA A 73 -16.00 -4.36 -3.54
N ASP A 74 -16.13 -4.57 -2.23
CA ASP A 74 -17.20 -3.96 -1.44
C ASP A 74 -16.77 -2.56 -0.98
N ILE A 75 -17.51 -1.52 -1.39
CA ILE A 75 -17.30 -0.13 -0.99
C ILE A 75 -18.30 0.18 0.13
N SER A 76 -17.84 0.28 1.36
CA SER A 76 -18.69 0.38 2.55
C SER A 76 -19.59 1.61 2.57
N SER A 77 -19.08 2.75 2.15
CA SER A 77 -19.80 4.04 2.15
C SER A 77 -19.48 4.85 0.90
N PRO A 78 -20.03 4.47 -0.26
CA PRO A 78 -19.62 5.04 -1.56
C PRO A 78 -19.92 6.54 -1.72
N PHE A 79 -20.74 7.12 -0.85
CA PHE A 79 -21.07 8.56 -0.87
C PHE A 79 -20.39 9.36 0.23
N SER A 80 -19.44 8.77 0.94
CA SER A 80 -18.67 9.44 1.98
C SER A 80 -17.35 9.97 1.42
N GLN A 81 -16.86 11.05 1.97
CA GLN A 81 -15.52 11.59 1.71
C GLN A 81 -14.43 10.56 1.96
N LEU A 82 -14.58 9.79 3.06
CA LEU A 82 -13.72 8.70 3.46
C LEU A 82 -14.52 7.41 3.44
N THR A 83 -13.98 6.36 2.80
CA THR A 83 -14.63 5.05 2.74
C THR A 83 -13.62 3.92 2.74
N GLU A 84 -14.04 2.74 3.20
CA GLU A 84 -13.23 1.53 3.11
C GLU A 84 -13.70 0.67 1.94
N VAL A 85 -12.76 0.03 1.29
CA VAL A 85 -12.99 -1.03 0.30
C VAL A 85 -12.47 -2.35 0.84
N HIS A 86 -13.24 -3.42 0.64
CA HIS A 86 -12.97 -4.74 1.20
C HIS A 86 -13.05 -5.83 0.13
N GLY A 87 -12.56 -7.02 0.51
CA GLY A 87 -12.61 -8.20 -0.35
C GLY A 87 -11.64 -8.12 -1.51
N LEU A 88 -10.56 -7.37 -1.35
CA LEU A 88 -9.51 -7.23 -2.36
C LEU A 88 -8.73 -8.54 -2.49
N ILE A 89 -8.45 -8.95 -3.73
CA ILE A 89 -7.57 -10.06 -4.07
C ILE A 89 -6.37 -9.54 -4.87
N GLU A 90 -5.35 -10.34 -5.05
CA GLU A 90 -4.15 -9.96 -5.79
C GLU A 90 -4.47 -9.36 -7.16
N GLY A 91 -3.84 -8.21 -7.45
CA GLY A 91 -3.96 -7.46 -8.70
C GLY A 91 -4.13 -5.98 -8.50
N THR A 92 -4.49 -5.27 -9.56
CA THR A 92 -4.63 -3.81 -9.56
C THR A 92 -6.10 -3.42 -9.67
N TYR A 93 -6.52 -2.53 -8.79
CA TYR A 93 -7.83 -1.89 -8.82
C TYR A 93 -7.68 -0.43 -9.21
N LYS A 94 -8.73 0.10 -9.82
CA LYS A 94 -8.88 1.53 -10.07
C LYS A 94 -10.23 1.98 -9.56
N PHE A 95 -10.22 2.95 -8.66
CA PHE A 95 -11.41 3.61 -8.18
C PHE A 95 -11.48 5.03 -8.73
N LYS A 96 -12.70 5.48 -8.97
CA LYS A 96 -13.00 6.83 -9.41
C LYS A 96 -13.72 7.55 -8.27
N LEU A 97 -13.21 8.72 -7.93
CA LEU A 97 -13.92 9.71 -7.12
C LEU A 97 -14.58 10.72 -8.04
N ASN A 98 -15.87 10.88 -7.91
CA ASN A 98 -16.61 12.01 -8.45
C ASN A 98 -16.99 12.95 -7.30
N VAL A 99 -16.64 14.21 -7.44
CA VAL A 99 -17.05 15.27 -6.49
C VAL A 99 -17.90 16.27 -7.23
N ASP A 100 -19.06 16.62 -6.68
CA ASP A 100 -19.96 17.62 -7.23
C ASP A 100 -20.43 18.62 -6.19
N ASP A 101 -20.71 19.86 -6.64
CA ASP A 101 -21.23 21.00 -5.88
C ASP A 101 -22.70 21.32 -6.25
N ILE A 102 -23.42 20.39 -6.85
CA ILE A 102 -24.78 20.54 -7.42
C ILE A 102 -24.77 21.18 -8.83
N SER A 103 -23.82 22.07 -9.11
CA SER A 103 -23.73 22.82 -10.35
C SER A 103 -22.73 22.23 -11.35
N HIS A 104 -21.63 21.77 -10.80
CA HIS A 104 -20.50 21.21 -11.55
C HIS A 104 -20.00 19.94 -10.88
N SER A 105 -19.19 19.20 -11.60
CA SER A 105 -18.52 18.02 -11.05
C SER A 105 -17.10 17.90 -11.61
N SER A 106 -16.24 17.29 -10.82
CA SER A 106 -14.92 16.87 -11.24
C SER A 106 -14.69 15.40 -10.88
N ILE A 107 -13.69 14.80 -11.49
CA ILE A 107 -13.33 13.40 -11.25
C ILE A 107 -11.84 13.26 -11.03
N ASP A 108 -11.48 12.31 -10.17
CA ASP A 108 -10.11 11.87 -9.97
C ASP A 108 -10.08 10.36 -9.77
N TYR A 109 -8.90 9.76 -9.81
CA TYR A 109 -8.71 8.32 -9.75
C TYR A 109 -7.59 7.98 -8.78
N VAL A 110 -7.77 6.87 -8.07
CA VAL A 110 -6.75 6.25 -7.24
C VAL A 110 -6.58 4.79 -7.64
N TYR A 111 -5.34 4.32 -7.64
CA TYR A 111 -5.02 2.91 -7.84
C TYR A 111 -4.76 2.24 -6.50
N VAL A 112 -5.24 1.01 -6.38
CA VAL A 112 -4.92 0.13 -5.24
C VAL A 112 -4.23 -1.11 -5.82
N PHE A 113 -2.95 -1.24 -5.50
CA PHE A 113 -2.13 -2.38 -5.87
C PHE A 113 -2.20 -3.40 -4.74
N VAL A 114 -2.71 -4.58 -5.04
CA VAL A 114 -2.80 -5.68 -4.07
C VAL A 114 -1.82 -6.76 -4.48
N SER A 115 -0.87 -7.04 -3.61
CA SER A 115 0.16 -8.04 -3.82
C SER A 115 0.10 -9.09 -2.72
N ASN A 116 0.50 -10.32 -3.02
CA ASN A 116 0.90 -11.24 -1.99
C ASN A 116 2.09 -10.64 -1.23
N SER A 117 2.26 -11.02 0.03
CA SER A 117 3.44 -10.61 0.79
C SER A 117 4.68 -10.83 -0.09
N GLU A 118 5.54 -9.84 -0.20
CA GLU A 118 6.85 -10.09 -0.79
C GLU A 118 7.50 -11.17 0.05
N ASN A 119 7.64 -12.38 -0.54
CA ASN A 119 8.38 -13.44 0.10
C ASN A 119 9.86 -13.09 0.02
N PHE A 120 10.41 -12.60 1.12
CA PHE A 120 11.83 -12.40 1.24
C PHE A 120 12.52 -13.76 1.38
N SER A 121 13.57 -13.96 0.60
CA SER A 121 14.35 -15.20 0.72
C SER A 121 14.96 -15.29 2.13
N PRO A 122 14.94 -16.48 2.73
CA PRO A 122 15.60 -16.68 4.01
C PRO A 122 17.09 -16.38 3.94
N SER A 123 17.63 -15.94 5.03
CA SER A 123 19.06 -15.71 5.22
C SER A 123 19.66 -16.79 6.11
N VAL A 124 20.84 -17.24 5.76
CA VAL A 124 21.62 -18.20 6.57
C VAL A 124 23.06 -17.75 6.65
N SER A 125 23.66 -17.91 7.82
CA SER A 125 25.07 -17.66 8.04
C SER A 125 25.70 -18.80 8.82
N LEU A 126 26.85 -19.26 8.34
CA LEU A 126 27.71 -20.20 9.08
C LEU A 126 28.48 -19.43 10.15
N ASN A 127 28.44 -19.93 11.38
CA ASN A 127 29.25 -19.37 12.44
C ASN A 127 30.71 -19.87 12.28
N THR A 128 31.61 -18.97 11.90
CA THR A 128 33.01 -19.28 11.63
C THR A 128 33.93 -18.98 12.83
N SER A 129 33.40 -18.48 13.95
CA SER A 129 34.21 -18.08 15.10
C SER A 129 34.98 -19.25 15.74
N ASN A 130 34.44 -20.46 15.59
CA ASN A 130 35.05 -21.70 16.13
C ASN A 130 35.78 -22.52 15.05
N LEU A 131 35.80 -22.03 13.79
CA LEU A 131 36.46 -22.75 12.70
C LEU A 131 37.92 -22.35 12.60
N SER A 132 38.79 -23.34 12.42
CA SER A 132 40.21 -23.15 12.15
C SER A 132 40.49 -23.22 10.65
N SER A 133 41.55 -22.56 10.19
CA SER A 133 42.00 -22.65 8.80
C SER A 133 42.55 -24.02 8.40
N SER A 134 42.79 -24.90 9.38
CA SER A 134 43.29 -26.25 9.15
C SER A 134 42.94 -27.18 10.31
N TYR A 135 42.68 -28.42 9.98
CA TYR A 135 42.36 -29.50 10.91
C TYR A 135 43.25 -30.72 10.63
N TYR A 136 43.50 -31.54 11.66
CA TYR A 136 44.17 -32.83 11.47
C TYR A 136 43.18 -33.85 10.86
N TYR A 137 43.77 -34.82 10.14
CA TYR A 137 42.99 -35.94 9.65
C TYR A 137 42.21 -36.64 10.77
N GLY A 138 40.93 -36.91 10.55
CA GLY A 138 40.09 -37.55 11.55
C GLY A 138 39.61 -36.64 12.69
N SER A 139 39.89 -35.33 12.60
CA SER A 139 39.29 -34.37 13.53
C SER A 139 37.80 -34.29 13.42
N SER A 140 37.15 -33.80 14.47
CA SER A 140 35.73 -33.40 14.46
C SER A 140 35.64 -31.89 14.55
N ILE A 141 34.69 -31.30 13.84
CA ILE A 141 34.37 -29.88 13.96
C ILE A 141 32.88 -29.71 14.22
N GLU A 142 32.56 -28.73 15.04
CA GLU A 142 31.20 -28.32 15.26
C GLU A 142 30.83 -27.27 14.21
N LEU A 143 29.82 -27.58 13.40
CA LEU A 143 29.19 -26.69 12.44
C LEU A 143 27.96 -26.07 13.11
N THR A 144 27.89 -24.74 13.16
CA THR A 144 26.72 -24.03 13.65
C THR A 144 26.30 -22.98 12.66
N ALA A 145 24.99 -22.85 12.45
CA ALA A 145 24.42 -21.84 11.60
C ALA A 145 23.35 -21.05 12.32
N THR A 146 23.19 -19.82 11.88
CA THR A 146 22.02 -18.97 12.21
C THR A 146 21.23 -18.75 10.93
N ALA A 147 19.96 -19.07 10.96
CA ALA A 147 19.04 -18.86 9.84
C ALA A 147 17.86 -18.03 10.31
N SER A 148 17.36 -17.17 9.44
CA SER A 148 16.17 -16.36 9.70
C SER A 148 15.44 -16.05 8.41
N ASP A 149 14.12 -15.94 8.54
CA ASP A 149 13.23 -15.48 7.51
C ASP A 149 12.36 -14.38 8.11
N ILE A 150 12.31 -13.19 7.46
CA ILE A 150 11.65 -12.02 8.02
C ILE A 150 10.13 -12.12 7.91
N ASP A 151 9.61 -12.91 6.97
CA ASP A 151 8.19 -13.05 6.66
C ASP A 151 7.73 -14.50 6.53
N GLY A 152 8.63 -15.45 6.78
CA GLY A 152 8.39 -16.88 6.70
C GLY A 152 8.95 -17.68 7.88
N THR A 153 9.08 -18.98 7.66
CA THR A 153 9.65 -19.93 8.61
C THR A 153 10.76 -20.72 7.95
N ILE A 154 11.80 -21.06 8.72
CA ILE A 154 12.87 -21.94 8.25
C ILE A 154 12.37 -23.39 8.39
N GLU A 155 12.18 -24.06 7.27
CA GLU A 155 11.80 -25.48 7.28
C GLU A 155 12.96 -26.40 7.61
N ARG A 156 14.16 -26.06 7.08
CA ARG A 156 15.39 -26.83 7.30
C ARG A 156 16.64 -26.02 7.01
N VAL A 157 17.74 -26.44 7.60
CA VAL A 157 19.10 -25.98 7.31
C VAL A 157 19.95 -27.19 6.92
N GLU A 158 20.65 -27.09 5.81
CA GLU A 158 21.49 -28.14 5.26
C GLU A 158 22.96 -27.72 5.30
N PHE A 159 23.83 -28.59 5.80
CA PHE A 159 25.27 -28.40 5.73
C PHE A 159 25.87 -29.27 4.64
N TYR A 160 26.72 -28.70 3.86
CA TYR A 160 27.40 -29.38 2.74
C TYR A 160 28.90 -29.27 2.87
N ASP A 161 29.58 -30.33 2.42
CA ASP A 161 30.99 -30.30 2.07
C ASP A 161 31.14 -30.40 0.55
N ASN A 162 31.61 -29.34 -0.07
CA ASN A 162 31.55 -29.17 -1.52
C ASN A 162 30.08 -29.34 -2.02
N ASN A 163 29.72 -30.43 -2.66
CA ASN A 163 28.35 -30.71 -3.10
C ASN A 163 27.75 -31.93 -2.39
N ASN A 164 28.39 -32.43 -1.33
CA ASN A 164 27.91 -33.58 -0.59
C ASN A 164 27.21 -33.12 0.69
N LEU A 165 25.96 -33.54 0.85
CA LEU A 165 25.20 -33.27 2.06
C LEU A 165 25.87 -33.95 3.26
N ILE A 166 26.17 -33.16 4.29
CA ILE A 166 26.67 -33.65 5.59
C ILE A 166 25.47 -33.97 6.48
N VAL A 167 24.57 -33.01 6.66
CA VAL A 167 23.39 -33.15 7.53
C VAL A 167 22.30 -32.16 7.13
N GLU A 168 21.05 -32.54 7.38
CA GLU A 168 19.85 -31.71 7.33
C GLU A 168 19.29 -31.57 8.76
N LEU A 169 18.97 -30.36 9.18
CA LEU A 169 18.41 -30.03 10.49
C LEU A 169 17.11 -29.25 10.31
N ASN A 170 16.04 -29.72 10.94
CA ASN A 170 14.70 -29.15 10.81
C ASN A 170 14.28 -28.27 12.01
N GLU A 171 15.10 -28.20 13.04
CA GLU A 171 14.83 -27.46 14.28
C GLU A 171 16.09 -26.80 14.80
N GLU A 172 15.95 -25.67 15.47
CA GLU A 172 17.03 -25.04 16.22
C GLU A 172 17.39 -25.83 17.49
N PRO A 173 18.65 -25.79 17.92
CA PRO A 173 19.78 -25.09 17.29
C PRO A 173 20.32 -25.83 16.07
N TYR A 174 20.61 -25.08 15.00
CA TYR A 174 21.23 -25.64 13.80
C TYR A 174 22.72 -25.90 14.05
N SER A 175 23.00 -26.99 14.75
CA SER A 175 24.36 -27.39 15.16
C SER A 175 24.56 -28.87 14.89
N HIS A 176 25.73 -29.21 14.33
CA HIS A 176 26.10 -30.57 14.00
C HIS A 176 27.61 -30.79 14.21
N VAL A 177 27.97 -31.91 14.82
CA VAL A 177 29.38 -32.32 14.93
C VAL A 177 29.73 -33.18 13.72
N TRP A 178 30.55 -32.64 12.83
CA TRP A 178 31.07 -33.35 11.67
C TRP A 178 32.34 -34.08 12.02
N ASP A 179 32.26 -35.40 12.10
CA ASP A 179 33.34 -36.29 12.53
C ASP A 179 34.13 -36.86 11.33
N ASN A 180 35.37 -37.27 11.62
CA ASN A 180 36.27 -37.98 10.73
C ASN A 180 36.51 -37.24 9.40
N ILE A 181 36.83 -35.95 9.50
CA ILE A 181 37.10 -35.10 8.34
C ILE A 181 38.25 -35.69 7.51
N SER A 182 38.00 -35.85 6.22
CA SER A 182 38.98 -36.39 5.26
C SER A 182 40.08 -35.40 4.94
N LEU A 183 41.15 -35.86 4.32
CA LEU A 183 42.17 -34.96 3.78
C LEU A 183 41.67 -34.26 2.54
N GLY A 184 41.92 -32.96 2.46
CA GLY A 184 41.54 -32.17 1.29
C GLY A 184 41.09 -30.76 1.65
N MET A 185 40.63 -30.01 0.63
CA MET A 185 39.96 -28.74 0.80
C MET A 185 38.49 -28.99 0.94
N HIS A 186 37.87 -28.42 1.94
CA HIS A 186 36.44 -28.49 2.22
C HIS A 186 35.86 -27.07 2.02
N ILE A 187 34.80 -26.95 1.21
CA ILE A 187 34.17 -25.68 0.85
C ILE A 187 32.68 -25.81 1.09
#